data_cc5ca5ad961c1ef26ab3ca95487de498
#
_entry.id   cc5ca5ad961c1ef26ab3ca95487de498
#
_cell.length_a   1.000
_cell.length_b   1.000
_cell.length_c   1.000
_cell.angle_alpha   90.00
_cell.angle_beta   90.00
_cell.angle_gamma   90.00
#
_symmetry.space_group_name_H-M   'P 1'
#
loop_
_entity.id
_entity.type
_entity.pdbx_description
1 polymer ?
#
loop_
_entity_poly.entity_id
_entity_poly.type
_entity_poly.pdbx_seq_one_letter_code
_entity_poly.pdbx_strand_id
1 'polypeptide(L)'
;MKYRAYKYRLYPNKQQEVLLAKHFGCCRFIYNYALDKKVKAYQKDKTNLSRFDIQASLPKMKKSEEYKWLSEVNSLSLQAALANLDSAFVKFFREKKGFPNFKSKKASKQSFSIPQNTRVKFDEGRVYIPKFRQGIKTRFHRKFEGLVKTSVITRTSTGKYYISILVEVNEVDATPKPISENKAVGIDLGIKTFAALSDGTEIQNHKYLKRSIKKVKRLQRSLSKKAKSSKNREKARLRLARAHERVCNQRNEFLHQVTHRLVANYDTICLETLSASNMVKNHRLAQALEDIAINRFNTLLEYKAKKHGVNILRIGRFEPSSKMCTCGYINHNLTLSMRRWKCPFCGVVHDRDLLAANNIKRFAFNKLNTAGTAEIQACGDMAGGYSDQPTKPRNL
;
A
#
# COMPACT_ATOMS: atom_id res chain seq x y z
N MET A 1 22.20 -4.19 3.10
CA MET A 1 21.38 -3.98 4.32
C MET A 1 19.92 -4.01 3.91
N LYS A 2 19.09 -4.77 4.61
CA LYS A 2 17.69 -4.93 4.28
C LYS A 2 16.78 -4.38 5.35
N TYR A 3 15.66 -3.79 4.96
CA TYR A 3 14.70 -3.23 5.89
C TYR A 3 13.38 -3.99 5.87
N ARG A 4 12.84 -4.31 7.06
CA ARG A 4 11.51 -4.91 7.22
C ARG A 4 10.64 -4.08 8.15
N ALA A 5 9.38 -3.92 7.78
CA ALA A 5 8.39 -3.21 8.60
C ALA A 5 7.50 -4.21 9.35
N TYR A 6 7.45 -4.07 10.67
CA TYR A 6 6.62 -4.86 11.56
C TYR A 6 5.52 -3.99 12.15
N LYS A 7 4.27 -4.38 11.98
CA LYS A 7 3.12 -3.62 12.46
C LYS A 7 2.43 -4.35 13.60
N TYR A 8 2.32 -3.69 14.75
CA TYR A 8 1.71 -4.23 15.95
C TYR A 8 0.55 -3.37 16.45
N ARG A 9 -0.38 -3.99 17.17
CA ARG A 9 -1.48 -3.32 17.84
C ARG A 9 -1.01 -2.77 19.18
N LEU A 10 -1.28 -1.46 19.44
CA LEU A 10 -1.04 -0.80 20.72
C LEU A 10 -2.33 -0.73 21.55
N TYR A 11 -2.20 -0.85 22.87
CA TYR A 11 -3.25 -0.71 23.85
C TYR A 11 -2.85 0.35 24.90
N PRO A 12 -2.88 1.64 24.54
CA PRO A 12 -2.55 2.72 25.47
C PRO A 12 -3.62 2.84 26.57
N ASN A 13 -3.20 3.20 27.78
CA ASN A 13 -4.10 3.63 28.84
C ASN A 13 -4.63 5.06 28.58
N LYS A 14 -5.57 5.57 29.40
CA LYS A 14 -6.18 6.89 29.21
C LYS A 14 -5.16 8.04 29.18
N GLN A 15 -4.16 8.01 30.09
CA GLN A 15 -3.09 9.03 30.13
C GLN A 15 -2.23 8.98 28.86
N GLN A 16 -1.87 7.78 28.42
CA GLN A 16 -1.12 7.57 27.18
C GLN A 16 -1.92 7.98 25.94
N GLU A 17 -3.23 7.78 25.91
CA GLU A 17 -4.09 8.27 24.81
C GLU A 17 -4.08 9.79 24.71
N VAL A 18 -4.11 10.52 25.84
CA VAL A 18 -4.00 11.97 25.89
C VAL A 18 -2.64 12.40 25.32
N LEU A 19 -1.55 11.77 25.76
CA LEU A 19 -0.21 12.09 25.28
C LEU A 19 -0.03 11.76 23.80
N LEU A 20 -0.59 10.65 23.31
CA LEU A 20 -0.62 10.34 21.87
C LEU A 20 -1.42 11.39 21.08
N ALA A 21 -2.55 11.85 21.62
CA ALA A 21 -3.35 12.90 20.98
C ALA A 21 -2.59 14.22 20.88
N LYS A 22 -1.80 14.58 21.91
CA LYS A 22 -0.87 15.73 21.89
C LYS A 22 0.17 15.56 20.77
N HIS A 23 0.83 14.39 20.66
CA HIS A 23 1.79 14.13 19.58
C HIS A 23 1.16 14.27 18.17
N PHE A 24 -0.03 13.69 17.92
CA PHE A 24 -0.74 13.88 16.66
C PHE A 24 -1.05 15.36 16.39
N GLY A 25 -1.47 16.09 17.43
CA GLY A 25 -1.77 17.52 17.35
C GLY A 25 -0.56 18.36 16.99
N CYS A 26 0.52 18.22 17.75
CA CYS A 26 1.77 18.97 17.57
C CYS A 26 2.41 18.69 16.21
N CYS A 27 2.51 17.43 15.79
CA CYS A 27 3.08 17.09 14.49
C CYS A 27 2.24 17.63 13.32
N ARG A 28 0.90 17.62 13.45
CA ARG A 28 0.02 18.25 12.47
C ARG A 28 0.19 19.76 12.43
N PHE A 29 0.27 20.40 13.58
CA PHE A 29 0.48 21.84 13.68
C PHE A 29 1.78 22.25 13.00
N ILE A 30 2.92 21.63 13.35
CA ILE A 30 4.22 21.93 12.76
C ILE A 30 4.23 21.72 11.25
N TYR A 31 3.61 20.65 10.76
CA TYR A 31 3.47 20.42 9.32
C TYR A 31 2.70 21.56 8.64
N ASN A 32 1.55 21.96 9.21
CA ASN A 32 0.73 23.03 8.67
C ASN A 32 1.39 24.40 8.77
N TYR A 33 2.03 24.69 9.90
CA TYR A 33 2.79 25.91 10.11
C TYR A 33 3.90 26.07 9.07
N ALA A 34 4.66 25.00 8.85
CA ALA A 34 5.74 25.01 7.87
C ALA A 34 5.20 25.17 6.43
N LEU A 35 4.07 24.51 6.10
CA LEU A 35 3.44 24.67 4.80
C LEU A 35 2.97 26.13 4.57
N ASP A 36 2.32 26.75 5.57
CA ASP A 36 1.87 28.14 5.51
C ASP A 36 3.05 29.11 5.34
N LYS A 37 4.11 28.92 6.14
CA LYS A 37 5.34 29.73 6.04
C LYS A 37 5.98 29.65 4.66
N LYS A 38 6.16 28.42 4.12
CA LYS A 38 6.73 28.22 2.78
C LYS A 38 5.89 28.88 1.69
N VAL A 39 4.57 28.73 1.75
CA VAL A 39 3.66 29.33 0.77
C VAL A 39 3.72 30.85 0.84
N LYS A 40 3.64 31.44 2.04
CA LYS A 40 3.69 32.90 2.22
C LYS A 40 5.01 33.52 1.79
N ALA A 41 6.15 32.90 2.13
CA ALA A 41 7.46 33.36 1.69
C ALA A 41 7.61 33.34 0.16
N TYR A 42 7.14 32.28 -0.47
CA TYR A 42 7.16 32.18 -1.93
C TYR A 42 6.21 33.17 -2.62
N GLN A 43 5.03 33.43 -2.05
CA GLN A 43 4.09 34.43 -2.58
C GLN A 43 4.64 35.85 -2.46
N LYS A 44 5.31 36.17 -1.34
CA LYS A 44 5.82 37.53 -1.05
C LYS A 44 7.00 37.89 -1.95
N ASP A 45 8.04 37.10 -1.95
CA ASP A 45 9.36 37.42 -2.52
C ASP A 45 10.03 36.22 -3.23
N LYS A 46 9.24 35.20 -3.62
CA LYS A 46 9.73 33.98 -4.26
C LYS A 46 10.78 33.21 -3.47
N THR A 47 10.93 33.50 -2.18
CA THR A 47 11.91 32.83 -1.31
C THR A 47 11.52 31.39 -1.08
N ASN A 48 12.46 30.46 -1.33
CA ASN A 48 12.28 29.03 -1.06
C ASN A 48 12.88 28.69 0.32
N LEU A 49 12.05 28.68 1.37
CA LEU A 49 12.47 28.27 2.70
C LEU A 49 12.79 26.78 2.73
N SER A 50 13.99 26.44 3.20
CA SER A 50 14.35 25.03 3.45
C SER A 50 13.65 24.49 4.71
N ARG A 51 13.66 23.17 4.89
CA ARG A 51 13.17 22.61 6.16
C ARG A 51 14.07 22.98 7.34
N PHE A 52 15.37 23.18 7.09
CA PHE A 52 16.35 23.50 8.11
C PHE A 52 16.11 24.89 8.70
N ASP A 53 15.73 25.86 7.89
CA ASP A 53 15.38 27.22 8.33
C ASP A 53 14.20 27.18 9.32
N ILE A 54 13.18 26.40 9.00
CA ILE A 54 12.01 26.22 9.87
C ILE A 54 12.38 25.39 11.11
N GLN A 55 13.23 24.36 10.95
CA GLN A 55 13.67 23.52 12.05
C GLN A 55 14.50 24.31 13.08
N ALA A 56 15.34 25.24 12.63
CA ALA A 56 16.14 26.11 13.49
C ALA A 56 15.25 27.04 14.35
N SER A 57 14.04 27.36 13.92
CA SER A 57 13.09 28.15 14.71
C SER A 57 12.40 27.36 15.85
N LEU A 58 12.37 26.01 15.80
CA LEU A 58 11.65 25.19 16.77
C LEU A 58 12.10 25.38 18.23
N PRO A 59 13.41 25.50 18.56
CA PRO A 59 13.85 25.78 19.94
C PRO A 59 13.30 27.11 20.47
N LYS A 60 13.32 28.17 19.67
CA LYS A 60 12.77 29.48 20.02
C LYS A 60 11.25 29.41 20.22
N MET A 61 10.53 28.75 19.31
CA MET A 61 9.08 28.51 19.44
C MET A 61 8.71 27.81 20.75
N LYS A 62 9.44 26.75 21.13
CA LYS A 62 9.17 26.01 22.37
C LYS A 62 9.39 26.82 23.66
N LYS A 63 10.19 27.87 23.61
CA LYS A 63 10.41 28.76 24.73
C LYS A 63 9.37 29.88 24.82
N SER A 64 8.69 30.20 23.70
CA SER A 64 7.65 31.23 23.72
C SER A 64 6.38 30.71 24.40
N GLU A 65 5.66 31.56 25.12
CA GLU A 65 4.42 31.17 25.80
C GLU A 65 3.35 30.67 24.82
N GLU A 66 3.28 31.23 23.63
CA GLU A 66 2.33 30.84 22.59
C GLU A 66 2.46 29.37 22.15
N TYR A 67 3.70 28.83 22.08
CA TYR A 67 3.98 27.47 21.58
C TYR A 67 4.65 26.56 22.60
N LYS A 68 4.68 26.91 23.88
CA LYS A 68 5.29 26.13 24.98
C LYS A 68 4.81 24.68 25.04
N TRP A 69 3.56 24.44 24.66
CA TRP A 69 2.95 23.11 24.58
C TRP A 69 3.66 22.17 23.58
N LEU A 70 4.47 22.67 22.63
CA LEU A 70 5.31 21.84 21.76
C LEU A 70 6.42 21.11 22.54
N SER A 71 6.78 21.55 23.73
CA SER A 71 7.78 20.91 24.59
C SER A 71 7.27 19.60 25.23
N GLU A 72 5.95 19.41 25.29
CA GLU A 72 5.32 18.21 25.87
C GLU A 72 5.55 16.95 25.02
N VAL A 73 5.89 17.11 23.75
CA VAL A 73 6.04 16.01 22.80
C VAL A 73 7.50 15.81 22.39
N ASN A 74 7.77 14.66 21.75
CA ASN A 74 9.11 14.33 21.26
C ASN A 74 9.56 15.29 20.14
N SER A 75 10.69 15.95 20.32
CA SER A 75 11.26 16.91 19.36
C SER A 75 11.56 16.27 18.00
N LEU A 76 12.10 15.04 17.97
CA LEU A 76 12.41 14.33 16.73
C LEU A 76 11.13 14.03 15.92
N SER A 77 9.98 13.87 16.59
CA SER A 77 8.70 13.69 15.87
C SER A 77 8.24 14.97 15.19
N LEU A 78 8.56 16.15 15.76
CA LEU A 78 8.29 17.44 15.11
C LEU A 78 9.19 17.65 13.90
N GLN A 79 10.48 17.32 14.02
CA GLN A 79 11.44 17.38 12.90
C GLN A 79 11.02 16.40 11.78
N ALA A 80 10.56 15.19 12.12
CA ALA A 80 10.02 14.23 11.16
C ALA A 80 8.78 14.76 10.43
N ALA A 81 7.97 15.61 11.09
CA ALA A 81 6.83 16.24 10.42
C ALA A 81 7.28 17.24 9.34
N LEU A 82 8.37 17.98 9.57
CA LEU A 82 9.00 18.86 8.56
C LEU A 82 9.59 18.05 7.40
N ALA A 83 10.30 16.96 7.68
CA ALA A 83 10.84 16.07 6.65
C ALA A 83 9.73 15.44 5.78
N ASN A 84 8.58 15.11 6.38
CA ASN A 84 7.40 14.63 5.64
C ASN A 84 6.82 15.70 4.71
N LEU A 85 6.87 16.99 5.08
CA LEU A 85 6.46 18.09 4.21
C LEU A 85 7.43 18.24 3.03
N ASP A 86 8.74 18.21 3.28
CA ASP A 86 9.74 18.26 2.22
C ASP A 86 9.56 17.11 1.22
N SER A 87 9.36 15.88 1.71
CA SER A 87 9.06 14.74 0.85
C SER A 87 7.78 14.95 0.03
N ALA A 88 6.79 15.67 0.55
CA ALA A 88 5.57 15.99 -0.20
C ALA A 88 5.86 17.01 -1.32
N PHE A 89 6.70 18.01 -1.08
CA PHE A 89 7.15 18.96 -2.11
C PHE A 89 8.02 18.28 -3.19
N VAL A 90 8.95 17.40 -2.79
CA VAL A 90 9.74 16.62 -3.75
C VAL A 90 8.82 15.81 -4.68
N LYS A 91 7.78 15.19 -4.15
CA LYS A 91 6.78 14.45 -4.94
C LYS A 91 5.97 15.36 -5.86
N PHE A 92 5.64 16.55 -5.42
CA PHE A 92 4.96 17.54 -6.25
C PHE A 92 5.81 17.96 -7.45
N PHE A 93 7.07 18.35 -7.22
CA PHE A 93 7.94 18.83 -8.28
C PHE A 93 8.48 17.72 -9.20
N ARG A 94 8.89 16.57 -8.64
CA ARG A 94 9.54 15.50 -9.41
C ARG A 94 8.58 14.45 -9.94
N GLU A 95 7.56 14.07 -9.16
CA GLU A 95 6.63 13.00 -9.51
C GLU A 95 5.29 13.52 -10.06
N LYS A 96 5.16 14.83 -10.28
CA LYS A 96 3.92 15.50 -10.76
C LYS A 96 2.68 15.14 -9.93
N LYS A 97 2.87 14.87 -8.62
CA LYS A 97 1.76 14.66 -7.68
C LYS A 97 1.14 15.98 -7.26
N GLY A 98 -0.06 15.94 -6.69
CA GLY A 98 -0.76 17.14 -6.24
C GLY A 98 0.01 17.94 -5.20
N PHE A 99 -0.26 19.26 -5.14
CA PHE A 99 0.35 20.18 -4.16
C PHE A 99 0.09 19.72 -2.72
N PRO A 100 1.04 19.90 -1.78
CA PRO A 100 0.87 19.51 -0.38
C PRO A 100 -0.34 20.19 0.26
N ASN A 101 -1.23 19.40 0.88
CA ASN A 101 -2.44 19.91 1.52
C ASN A 101 -2.26 20.05 3.04
N PHE A 102 -2.97 21.03 3.64
CA PHE A 102 -3.06 21.17 5.10
C PHE A 102 -3.68 19.92 5.74
N LYS A 103 -3.07 19.44 6.81
CA LYS A 103 -3.55 18.27 7.56
C LYS A 103 -4.70 18.65 8.49
N SER A 104 -5.77 17.85 8.51
CA SER A 104 -6.95 18.05 9.36
C SER A 104 -7.00 17.06 10.52
N LYS A 105 -7.49 17.51 11.68
CA LYS A 105 -7.84 16.64 12.82
C LYS A 105 -8.95 15.63 12.47
N LYS A 106 -9.80 15.97 11.49
CA LYS A 106 -10.90 15.13 11.02
C LYS A 106 -10.47 14.05 10.03
N ALA A 107 -9.19 14.02 9.62
CA ALA A 107 -8.67 12.98 8.73
C ALA A 107 -8.93 11.57 9.29
N SER A 108 -9.24 10.64 8.40
CA SER A 108 -9.59 9.25 8.75
C SER A 108 -8.44 8.50 9.43
N LYS A 109 -7.20 8.91 9.15
CA LYS A 109 -5.98 8.32 9.70
C LYS A 109 -5.08 9.45 10.23
N GLN A 110 -4.63 9.32 11.46
CA GLN A 110 -3.64 10.20 12.05
C GLN A 110 -2.35 9.42 12.30
N SER A 111 -1.20 10.01 12.03
CA SER A 111 0.08 9.36 12.27
C SER A 111 1.17 10.38 12.59
N PHE A 112 2.18 9.94 13.34
CA PHE A 112 3.43 10.64 13.52
C PHE A 112 4.59 9.65 13.52
N SER A 113 5.76 10.11 13.12
CA SER A 113 6.98 9.31 13.04
C SER A 113 7.88 9.56 14.25
N ILE A 114 8.57 8.52 14.68
CA ILE A 114 9.60 8.51 15.72
C ILE A 114 10.87 8.00 15.05
N PRO A 115 11.78 8.87 14.64
CA PRO A 115 12.99 8.48 13.90
C PRO A 115 13.93 7.57 14.68
N GLN A 116 14.01 7.76 16.01
CA GLN A 116 14.97 7.08 16.88
C GLN A 116 14.37 6.80 18.26
N ASN A 117 15.10 6.00 19.07
CA ASN A 117 14.77 5.74 20.47
C ASN A 117 13.45 4.98 20.70
N THR A 118 13.06 4.12 19.76
CA THR A 118 12.03 3.12 19.99
C THR A 118 12.68 1.84 20.50
N ARG A 119 12.30 1.36 21.67
CA ARG A 119 12.75 0.09 22.25
C ARG A 119 11.59 -0.88 22.38
N VAL A 120 11.81 -2.14 22.02
CA VAL A 120 10.82 -3.20 22.08
C VAL A 120 11.26 -4.22 23.12
N LYS A 121 10.40 -4.49 24.07
CA LYS A 121 10.56 -5.57 25.05
C LYS A 121 9.47 -6.59 24.83
N PHE A 122 9.81 -7.67 24.14
CA PHE A 122 8.86 -8.73 23.80
C PHE A 122 8.31 -9.44 25.04
N ASP A 123 9.18 -9.66 26.03
CA ASP A 123 8.84 -10.41 27.26
C ASP A 123 7.88 -9.60 28.13
N GLU A 124 8.02 -8.30 28.19
CA GLU A 124 7.08 -7.41 28.90
C GLU A 124 5.80 -7.12 28.08
N GLY A 125 5.74 -7.51 26.83
CA GLY A 125 4.64 -7.16 25.92
C GLY A 125 4.49 -5.65 25.72
N ARG A 126 5.61 -4.89 25.75
CA ARG A 126 5.58 -3.42 25.70
C ARG A 126 6.54 -2.83 24.66
N VAL A 127 6.12 -1.69 24.12
CA VAL A 127 6.99 -0.80 23.32
C VAL A 127 7.24 0.48 24.09
N TYR A 128 8.49 0.86 24.20
CA TYR A 128 8.96 2.08 24.81
C TYR A 128 9.32 3.11 23.75
N ILE A 129 8.73 4.28 23.84
CA ILE A 129 8.97 5.41 22.94
C ILE A 129 9.22 6.68 23.76
N PRO A 130 9.91 7.68 23.20
CA PRO A 130 10.18 8.93 23.91
C PRO A 130 8.92 9.57 24.51
N LYS A 131 9.01 10.07 25.74
CA LYS A 131 7.93 10.62 26.57
C LYS A 131 6.97 9.58 27.20
N PHE A 132 7.05 8.28 26.86
CA PHE A 132 6.20 7.22 27.43
C PHE A 132 7.03 6.32 28.36
N ARG A 133 7.28 6.80 29.59
CA ARG A 133 8.18 6.12 30.55
C ARG A 133 7.77 4.68 30.88
N GLN A 134 6.47 4.41 31.03
CA GLN A 134 5.95 3.07 31.39
C GLN A 134 5.82 2.10 30.18
N GLY A 135 6.19 2.55 28.98
CA GLY A 135 5.95 1.79 27.77
C GLY A 135 4.44 1.59 27.46
N ILE A 136 4.11 1.27 26.23
CA ILE A 136 2.72 1.04 25.82
C ILE A 136 2.51 -0.46 25.62
N LYS A 137 1.46 -1.01 26.24
CA LYS A 137 1.07 -2.42 26.04
C LYS A 137 0.85 -2.72 24.57
N THR A 138 1.49 -3.77 24.06
CA THR A 138 1.55 -4.11 22.64
C THR A 138 1.28 -5.58 22.44
N ARG A 139 0.46 -5.93 21.45
CA ARG A 139 0.25 -7.33 21.07
C ARG A 139 1.26 -7.70 19.98
N PHE A 140 2.28 -8.44 20.35
CA PHE A 140 3.25 -9.03 19.43
C PHE A 140 2.73 -10.37 18.91
N HIS A 141 2.48 -10.46 17.62
CA HIS A 141 2.08 -11.72 16.95
C HIS A 141 3.27 -12.42 16.30
N ARG A 142 4.42 -11.77 16.24
CA ARG A 142 5.72 -12.30 15.79
C ARG A 142 6.83 -11.49 16.43
N LYS A 143 7.95 -12.13 16.71
CA LYS A 143 9.18 -11.46 17.14
C LYS A 143 9.99 -11.05 15.89
N PHE A 144 10.93 -10.14 16.04
CA PHE A 144 11.94 -9.80 15.05
C PHE A 144 13.28 -9.66 15.71
N GLU A 145 14.33 -9.86 14.92
CA GLU A 145 15.70 -9.59 15.27
C GLU A 145 16.23 -8.50 14.35
N GLY A 146 17.15 -7.67 14.85
CA GLY A 146 17.75 -6.57 14.10
C GLY A 146 17.63 -5.22 14.77
N LEU A 147 18.20 -4.21 14.11
CA LEU A 147 18.27 -2.83 14.64
C LEU A 147 17.02 -2.04 14.30
N VAL A 148 16.32 -1.53 15.32
CA VAL A 148 15.18 -0.63 15.13
C VAL A 148 15.66 0.71 14.59
N LYS A 149 15.19 1.12 13.42
CA LYS A 149 15.53 2.42 12.78
C LYS A 149 14.46 3.45 13.08
N THR A 150 13.28 3.33 12.54
CA THR A 150 12.21 4.31 12.74
C THR A 150 10.89 3.61 13.06
N SER A 151 10.02 4.32 13.75
CA SER A 151 8.70 3.83 14.09
C SER A 151 7.64 4.85 13.71
N VAL A 152 6.47 4.38 13.29
CA VAL A 152 5.32 5.22 12.97
C VAL A 152 4.14 4.79 13.80
N ILE A 153 3.62 5.70 14.62
CA ILE A 153 2.38 5.47 15.36
C ILE A 153 1.20 5.98 14.55
N THR A 154 0.16 5.17 14.47
CA THR A 154 -1.05 5.46 13.70
C THR A 154 -2.28 5.26 14.57
N ARG A 155 -3.23 6.20 14.51
CA ARG A 155 -4.59 6.05 15.01
C ARG A 155 -5.54 5.91 13.84
N THR A 156 -6.35 4.85 13.85
CA THR A 156 -7.38 4.61 12.82
C THR A 156 -8.66 5.39 13.09
N SER A 157 -9.54 5.48 12.10
CA SER A 157 -10.89 6.08 12.26
C SER A 157 -11.78 5.34 13.27
N THR A 158 -11.44 4.09 13.59
CA THR A 158 -12.10 3.28 14.62
C THR A 158 -11.55 3.48 16.03
N GLY A 159 -10.57 4.39 16.19
CA GLY A 159 -9.92 4.69 17.48
C GLY A 159 -8.82 3.70 17.87
N LYS A 160 -8.47 2.77 17.01
CA LYS A 160 -7.42 1.78 17.28
C LYS A 160 -6.04 2.38 17.02
N TYR A 161 -5.05 2.00 17.87
CA TYR A 161 -3.66 2.43 17.74
C TYR A 161 -2.78 1.30 17.24
N TYR A 162 -1.85 1.63 16.35
CA TYR A 162 -0.85 0.71 15.82
C TYR A 162 0.52 1.39 15.81
N ILE A 163 1.56 0.59 15.98
CA ILE A 163 2.93 0.98 15.68
C ILE A 163 3.46 0.15 14.52
N SER A 164 4.08 0.82 13.56
CA SER A 164 4.86 0.19 12.49
C SER A 164 6.32 0.48 12.76
N ILE A 165 7.11 -0.55 12.99
CA ILE A 165 8.53 -0.47 13.34
C ILE A 165 9.34 -0.91 12.13
N LEU A 166 10.22 -0.07 11.63
CA LEU A 166 11.18 -0.39 10.59
C LEU A 166 12.44 -0.95 11.26
N VAL A 167 12.80 -2.15 10.88
CA VAL A 167 13.94 -2.88 11.43
C VAL A 167 14.93 -3.16 10.30
N GLU A 168 16.18 -2.89 10.55
CA GLU A 168 17.29 -3.35 9.73
C GLU A 168 17.62 -4.78 10.12
N VAL A 169 17.53 -5.69 9.16
CA VAL A 169 17.71 -7.12 9.37
C VAL A 169 18.88 -7.62 8.53
N ASN A 170 19.63 -8.56 9.09
CA ASN A 170 20.75 -9.23 8.41
C ASN A 170 20.30 -10.43 7.57
N GLU A 171 19.07 -10.36 7.02
CA GLU A 171 18.57 -11.43 6.18
C GLU A 171 18.99 -11.20 4.72
N VAL A 172 19.44 -12.26 4.08
CA VAL A 172 19.66 -12.31 2.63
C VAL A 172 18.33 -12.65 1.96
N ASP A 173 18.01 -12.02 0.81
CA ASP A 173 16.89 -12.48 0.00
C ASP A 173 17.15 -13.92 -0.43
N ALA A 174 16.10 -14.73 -0.51
CA ALA A 174 16.21 -16.06 -1.07
C ALA A 174 16.73 -15.96 -2.52
N THR A 175 17.69 -16.80 -2.87
CA THR A 175 18.15 -16.91 -4.26
C THR A 175 16.96 -17.21 -5.16
N PRO A 176 16.84 -16.56 -6.33
CA PRO A 176 15.79 -16.88 -7.30
C PRO A 176 15.82 -18.36 -7.64
N LYS A 177 14.67 -19.00 -7.61
CA LYS A 177 14.51 -20.40 -7.98
C LYS A 177 14.72 -20.56 -9.49
N PRO A 178 15.13 -21.76 -9.97
CA PRO A 178 15.20 -22.02 -11.40
C PRO A 178 13.84 -21.79 -12.08
N ILE A 179 13.86 -21.16 -13.25
CA ILE A 179 12.65 -20.97 -14.06
C ILE A 179 12.38 -22.25 -14.83
N SER A 180 11.30 -22.95 -14.47
CA SER A 180 10.88 -24.20 -15.10
C SER A 180 9.38 -24.17 -15.37
N GLU A 181 8.96 -24.63 -16.54
CA GLU A 181 7.53 -24.70 -16.90
C GLU A 181 6.73 -25.62 -15.99
N ASN A 182 7.34 -26.71 -15.48
CA ASN A 182 6.64 -27.68 -14.64
C ASN A 182 6.19 -27.11 -13.30
N LYS A 183 6.91 -26.10 -12.76
CA LYS A 183 6.58 -25.40 -11.52
C LYS A 183 6.15 -23.95 -11.76
N ALA A 184 5.69 -23.65 -12.97
CA ALA A 184 5.18 -22.36 -13.36
C ALA A 184 3.65 -22.37 -13.47
N VAL A 185 3.04 -21.26 -13.06
CA VAL A 185 1.60 -21.03 -13.19
C VAL A 185 1.29 -19.71 -13.89
N GLY A 186 0.37 -19.73 -14.87
CA GLY A 186 -0.25 -18.55 -15.44
C GLY A 186 -1.50 -18.18 -14.65
N ILE A 187 -1.74 -16.91 -14.42
CA ILE A 187 -2.87 -16.43 -13.62
C ILE A 187 -3.62 -15.35 -14.39
N ASP A 188 -4.91 -15.63 -14.69
CA ASP A 188 -5.86 -14.65 -15.16
C ASP A 188 -6.69 -14.09 -14.00
N LEU A 189 -6.66 -12.76 -13.79
CA LEU A 189 -7.39 -12.09 -12.71
C LEU A 189 -8.72 -11.56 -13.21
N GLY A 190 -9.83 -12.07 -12.62
CA GLY A 190 -11.18 -11.76 -13.04
C GLY A 190 -12.09 -11.16 -11.96
N ILE A 191 -13.26 -10.66 -12.39
CA ILE A 191 -14.30 -10.11 -11.50
C ILE A 191 -15.25 -11.20 -11.01
N LYS A 192 -15.58 -12.18 -11.85
CA LYS A 192 -16.49 -13.29 -11.50
C LYS A 192 -15.76 -14.28 -10.59
N THR A 193 -14.74 -14.89 -11.10
CA THR A 193 -13.71 -15.65 -10.40
C THR A 193 -12.57 -14.69 -10.06
N PHE A 194 -11.96 -14.78 -8.89
CA PHE A 194 -10.84 -13.89 -8.51
C PHE A 194 -9.62 -14.16 -9.36
N ALA A 195 -9.29 -15.44 -9.54
CA ALA A 195 -8.19 -15.86 -10.40
C ALA A 195 -8.50 -17.26 -10.97
N ALA A 196 -8.24 -17.44 -12.27
CA ALA A 196 -8.12 -18.74 -12.92
C ALA A 196 -6.64 -19.06 -13.11
N LEU A 197 -6.23 -20.26 -12.74
CA LEU A 197 -4.85 -20.72 -12.83
C LEU A 197 -4.70 -21.69 -14.00
N SER A 198 -3.53 -21.73 -14.62
CA SER A 198 -3.26 -22.61 -15.78
C SER A 198 -3.26 -24.11 -15.46
N ASP A 199 -3.24 -24.49 -14.19
CA ASP A 199 -3.42 -25.85 -13.71
C ASP A 199 -4.90 -26.27 -13.54
N GLY A 200 -5.85 -25.41 -13.93
CA GLY A 200 -7.28 -25.62 -13.79
C GLY A 200 -7.88 -25.19 -12.44
N THR A 201 -7.04 -24.74 -11.50
CA THR A 201 -7.53 -24.26 -10.20
C THR A 201 -8.24 -22.91 -10.33
N GLU A 202 -9.43 -22.78 -9.78
CA GLU A 202 -10.15 -21.53 -9.67
C GLU A 202 -10.15 -20.99 -8.24
N ILE A 203 -9.81 -19.73 -8.08
CA ILE A 203 -9.90 -19.00 -6.82
C ILE A 203 -11.14 -18.12 -6.85
N GLN A 204 -12.12 -18.43 -6.00
CA GLN A 204 -13.41 -17.75 -6.00
C GLN A 204 -13.33 -16.31 -5.46
N ASN A 205 -14.08 -15.40 -6.09
CA ASN A 205 -14.18 -14.02 -5.61
C ASN A 205 -15.27 -13.90 -4.54
N HIS A 206 -14.87 -13.62 -3.31
CA HIS A 206 -15.77 -13.49 -2.17
C HIS A 206 -16.66 -12.23 -2.17
N LYS A 207 -16.34 -11.22 -2.99
CA LYS A 207 -17.14 -9.99 -3.16
C LYS A 207 -17.52 -9.32 -1.82
N TYR A 208 -16.56 -9.16 -0.92
CA TYR A 208 -16.78 -8.69 0.46
C TYR A 208 -17.48 -7.32 0.53
N LEU A 209 -17.08 -6.38 -0.34
CA LEU A 209 -17.72 -5.08 -0.43
C LEU A 209 -19.17 -5.21 -0.91
N LYS A 210 -19.40 -5.96 -2.00
CA LYS A 210 -20.74 -6.19 -2.56
C LYS A 210 -21.69 -6.77 -1.50
N ARG A 211 -21.24 -7.77 -0.73
CA ARG A 211 -22.02 -8.36 0.39
C ARG A 211 -22.34 -7.37 1.48
N SER A 212 -21.43 -6.45 1.76
CA SER A 212 -21.55 -5.45 2.84
C SER A 212 -22.20 -4.15 2.39
N ILE A 213 -22.41 -3.91 1.10
CA ILE A 213 -22.78 -2.61 0.52
C ILE A 213 -24.11 -2.07 1.06
N LYS A 214 -25.11 -2.91 1.23
CA LYS A 214 -26.43 -2.52 1.78
C LYS A 214 -26.26 -1.95 3.20
N LYS A 215 -25.47 -2.64 4.04
CA LYS A 215 -25.15 -2.20 5.42
C LYS A 215 -24.36 -0.90 5.42
N VAL A 216 -23.32 -0.77 4.60
CA VAL A 216 -22.49 0.44 4.49
C VAL A 216 -23.35 1.63 4.04
N LYS A 217 -24.17 1.49 2.99
CA LYS A 217 -25.09 2.54 2.51
C LYS A 217 -26.07 2.96 3.60
N ARG A 218 -26.66 2.03 4.35
CA ARG A 218 -27.57 2.33 5.48
C ARG A 218 -26.87 3.15 6.56
N LEU A 219 -25.67 2.73 6.97
CA LEU A 219 -24.87 3.44 7.97
C LEU A 219 -24.44 4.83 7.48
N GLN A 220 -24.11 4.97 6.19
CA GLN A 220 -23.78 6.25 5.56
C GLN A 220 -24.97 7.22 5.61
N ARG A 221 -26.16 6.75 5.22
CA ARG A 221 -27.41 7.55 5.28
C ARG A 221 -27.73 7.96 6.74
N SER A 222 -27.55 7.04 7.70
CA SER A 222 -27.73 7.32 9.12
C SER A 222 -26.75 8.41 9.61
N LEU A 223 -25.50 8.36 9.17
CA LEU A 223 -24.50 9.38 9.51
C LEU A 223 -24.83 10.74 8.91
N SER A 224 -25.29 10.80 7.64
CA SER A 224 -25.63 12.06 6.95
C SER A 224 -26.76 12.82 7.64
N LYS A 225 -27.74 12.10 8.21
CA LYS A 225 -28.90 12.68 8.92
C LYS A 225 -28.57 13.24 10.31
N LYS A 226 -27.34 13.07 10.83
CA LYS A 226 -26.98 13.51 12.19
C LYS A 226 -26.32 14.90 12.17
N ALA A 227 -26.67 15.76 13.13
CA ALA A 227 -26.06 17.07 13.30
C ALA A 227 -24.52 16.98 13.42
N LYS A 228 -23.79 17.90 12.76
CA LYS A 228 -22.34 17.82 12.56
C LYS A 228 -21.51 17.71 13.86
N SER A 229 -21.94 18.31 14.96
CA SER A 229 -21.22 18.35 16.26
C SER A 229 -21.77 17.37 17.30
N SER A 230 -22.82 16.62 16.99
CA SER A 230 -23.52 15.80 17.99
C SER A 230 -22.73 14.53 18.36
N LYS A 231 -22.83 14.12 19.64
CA LYS A 231 -22.32 12.82 20.13
C LYS A 231 -22.93 11.65 19.36
N ASN A 232 -24.18 11.76 18.91
CA ASN A 232 -24.84 10.73 18.10
C ASN A 232 -24.21 10.61 16.71
N ARG A 233 -23.72 11.71 16.14
CA ARG A 233 -22.96 11.67 14.87
C ARG A 233 -21.62 10.94 15.06
N GLU A 234 -20.93 11.16 16.17
CA GLU A 234 -19.68 10.43 16.45
C GLU A 234 -19.91 8.93 16.61
N LYS A 235 -20.99 8.53 17.33
CA LYS A 235 -21.37 7.11 17.41
C LYS A 235 -21.70 6.52 16.04
N ALA A 236 -22.44 7.24 15.19
CA ALA A 236 -22.76 6.80 13.83
C ALA A 236 -21.50 6.70 12.94
N ARG A 237 -20.58 7.68 13.02
CA ARG A 237 -19.28 7.67 12.34
C ARG A 237 -18.45 6.46 12.73
N LEU A 238 -18.39 6.12 14.01
CA LEU A 238 -17.65 4.97 14.50
C LEU A 238 -18.25 3.65 13.99
N ARG A 239 -19.60 3.52 13.97
CA ARG A 239 -20.28 2.34 13.41
C ARG A 239 -19.96 2.16 11.93
N LEU A 240 -19.99 3.23 11.14
CA LEU A 240 -19.63 3.21 9.73
C LEU A 240 -18.16 2.84 9.53
N ALA A 241 -17.25 3.47 10.31
CA ALA A 241 -15.82 3.17 10.25
C ALA A 241 -15.51 1.69 10.55
N ARG A 242 -16.20 1.09 11.55
CA ARG A 242 -16.07 -0.34 11.88
C ARG A 242 -16.57 -1.24 10.73
N ALA A 243 -17.63 -0.83 10.02
CA ALA A 243 -18.11 -1.59 8.87
C ALA A 243 -17.09 -1.59 7.72
N HIS A 244 -16.50 -0.44 7.40
CA HIS A 244 -15.42 -0.35 6.42
C HIS A 244 -14.16 -1.11 6.84
N GLU A 245 -13.76 -1.02 8.12
CA GLU A 245 -12.61 -1.76 8.65
C GLU A 245 -12.79 -3.27 8.50
N ARG A 246 -14.01 -3.78 8.76
CA ARG A 246 -14.32 -5.21 8.58
C ARG A 246 -14.12 -5.66 7.12
N VAL A 247 -14.67 -4.92 6.16
CA VAL A 247 -14.51 -5.23 4.73
C VAL A 247 -13.04 -5.19 4.33
N CYS A 248 -12.31 -4.16 4.76
CA CYS A 248 -10.88 -4.02 4.48
C CYS A 248 -10.06 -5.19 5.05
N ASN A 249 -10.35 -5.61 6.30
CA ASN A 249 -9.64 -6.72 6.94
C ASN A 249 -9.93 -8.06 6.24
N GLN A 250 -11.20 -8.34 5.91
CA GLN A 250 -11.58 -9.56 5.19
C GLN A 250 -10.89 -9.64 3.82
N ARG A 251 -10.85 -8.53 3.09
CA ARG A 251 -10.16 -8.43 1.80
C ARG A 251 -8.67 -8.65 1.94
N ASN A 252 -8.02 -7.98 2.90
CA ASN A 252 -6.59 -8.15 3.13
C ASN A 252 -6.23 -9.58 3.54
N GLU A 253 -7.03 -10.20 4.41
CA GLU A 253 -6.83 -11.58 4.84
C GLU A 253 -6.89 -12.54 3.64
N PHE A 254 -7.94 -12.42 2.83
CA PHE A 254 -8.08 -13.21 1.60
C PHE A 254 -6.87 -13.07 0.68
N LEU A 255 -6.44 -11.82 0.40
CA LEU A 255 -5.28 -11.58 -0.46
C LEU A 255 -3.99 -12.13 0.14
N HIS A 256 -3.83 -12.06 1.46
CA HIS A 256 -2.68 -12.66 2.14
C HIS A 256 -2.66 -14.17 2.03
N GLN A 257 -3.81 -14.84 2.17
CA GLN A 257 -3.94 -16.30 2.01
C GLN A 257 -3.65 -16.72 0.57
N VAL A 258 -4.28 -16.06 -0.42
CA VAL A 258 -4.06 -16.38 -1.85
C VAL A 258 -2.60 -16.20 -2.23
N THR A 259 -2.00 -15.04 -1.94
CA THR A 259 -0.60 -14.79 -2.29
C THR A 259 0.38 -15.68 -1.52
N HIS A 260 0.02 -16.16 -0.34
CA HIS A 260 0.83 -17.14 0.38
C HIS A 260 0.79 -18.52 -0.30
N ARG A 261 -0.40 -18.99 -0.68
CA ARG A 261 -0.55 -20.27 -1.41
C ARG A 261 0.20 -20.24 -2.74
N LEU A 262 0.12 -19.15 -3.50
CA LEU A 262 0.81 -19.03 -4.78
C LEU A 262 2.33 -19.17 -4.63
N VAL A 263 2.95 -18.41 -3.71
CA VAL A 263 4.41 -18.49 -3.52
C VAL A 263 4.89 -19.78 -2.83
N ALA A 264 3.98 -20.53 -2.17
CA ALA A 264 4.30 -21.82 -1.58
C ALA A 264 4.28 -22.95 -2.62
N ASN A 265 3.40 -22.87 -3.62
CA ASN A 265 3.15 -23.95 -4.56
C ASN A 265 3.94 -23.83 -5.87
N TYR A 266 4.31 -22.61 -6.28
CA TYR A 266 4.94 -22.37 -7.58
C TYR A 266 6.27 -21.65 -7.43
N ASP A 267 7.20 -21.98 -8.34
CA ASP A 267 8.51 -21.35 -8.42
C ASP A 267 8.55 -20.19 -9.41
N THR A 268 7.59 -20.17 -10.36
CA THR A 268 7.40 -19.09 -11.32
C THR A 268 5.91 -18.74 -11.47
N ILE A 269 5.57 -17.46 -11.40
CA ILE A 269 4.20 -16.96 -11.50
C ILE A 269 4.12 -15.98 -12.67
N CYS A 270 3.29 -16.30 -13.67
CA CYS A 270 3.07 -15.49 -14.87
C CYS A 270 1.79 -14.69 -14.73
N LEU A 271 1.83 -13.38 -14.99
CA LEU A 271 0.74 -12.43 -14.81
C LEU A 271 0.60 -11.49 -16.01
N GLU A 272 -0.61 -10.98 -16.22
CA GLU A 272 -0.83 -9.84 -17.10
C GLU A 272 -0.40 -8.50 -16.48
N THR A 273 0.01 -7.57 -17.34
CA THR A 273 0.24 -6.18 -16.94
C THR A 273 -1.06 -5.40 -16.99
N LEU A 274 -1.83 -5.40 -15.88
CA LEU A 274 -3.12 -4.72 -15.79
C LEU A 274 -2.98 -3.27 -15.32
N SER A 275 -3.59 -2.32 -16.04
CA SER A 275 -3.71 -0.92 -15.61
C SER A 275 -5.01 -0.72 -14.82
N ALA A 276 -4.96 -1.00 -13.51
CA ALA A 276 -6.11 -0.83 -12.63
C ALA A 276 -6.68 0.61 -12.67
N SER A 277 -5.83 1.64 -12.81
CA SER A 277 -6.26 3.05 -12.88
C SER A 277 -7.14 3.34 -14.10
N ASN A 278 -6.84 2.75 -15.25
CA ASN A 278 -7.66 2.92 -16.46
C ASN A 278 -8.95 2.11 -16.39
N MET A 279 -8.89 0.90 -15.81
CA MET A 279 -10.07 0.05 -15.66
C MET A 279 -11.13 0.66 -14.73
N VAL A 280 -10.71 1.36 -13.66
CA VAL A 280 -11.61 2.02 -12.69
C VAL A 280 -12.35 3.22 -13.31
N LYS A 281 -11.89 3.80 -14.42
CA LYS A 281 -12.63 4.84 -15.15
C LYS A 281 -13.99 4.36 -15.67
N ASN A 282 -14.15 3.06 -15.88
CA ASN A 282 -15.45 2.46 -16.17
C ASN A 282 -16.28 2.37 -14.89
N HIS A 283 -17.23 3.28 -14.72
CA HIS A 283 -18.08 3.40 -13.51
C HIS A 283 -18.88 2.12 -13.20
N ARG A 284 -19.26 1.33 -14.23
CA ARG A 284 -20.00 0.05 -14.05
C ARG A 284 -19.14 -1.02 -13.40
N LEU A 285 -17.83 -1.00 -13.64
CA LEU A 285 -16.86 -1.99 -13.14
C LEU A 285 -16.07 -1.49 -11.93
N ALA A 286 -16.00 -0.17 -11.68
CA ALA A 286 -15.17 0.45 -10.67
C ALA A 286 -15.33 -0.19 -9.29
N GLN A 287 -16.58 -0.40 -8.82
CA GLN A 287 -16.84 -1.02 -7.52
C GLN A 287 -16.31 -2.47 -7.45
N ALA A 288 -16.47 -3.24 -8.52
CA ALA A 288 -16.01 -4.63 -8.57
C ALA A 288 -14.49 -4.72 -8.62
N LEU A 289 -13.84 -3.83 -9.37
CA LEU A 289 -12.38 -3.72 -9.45
C LEU A 289 -11.75 -3.27 -8.13
N GLU A 290 -12.39 -2.31 -7.44
CA GLU A 290 -11.99 -1.93 -6.09
C GLU A 290 -12.14 -3.09 -5.09
N ASP A 291 -13.15 -3.97 -5.28
CA ASP A 291 -13.35 -5.13 -4.40
C ASP A 291 -12.27 -6.19 -4.59
N ILE A 292 -11.79 -6.40 -5.81
CA ILE A 292 -10.66 -7.30 -6.13
C ILE A 292 -9.34 -6.76 -5.58
N ALA A 293 -9.15 -5.44 -5.57
CA ALA A 293 -7.94 -4.75 -5.10
C ALA A 293 -6.65 -5.25 -5.76
N ILE A 294 -6.63 -5.32 -7.11
CA ILE A 294 -5.53 -5.84 -7.95
C ILE A 294 -4.16 -5.27 -7.55
N ASN A 295 -4.06 -3.95 -7.38
CA ASN A 295 -2.79 -3.32 -6.98
C ASN A 295 -2.28 -3.84 -5.62
N ARG A 296 -3.21 -4.12 -4.69
CA ARG A 296 -2.84 -4.69 -3.39
C ARG A 296 -2.39 -6.14 -3.52
N PHE A 297 -3.06 -6.92 -4.37
CA PHE A 297 -2.65 -8.28 -4.70
C PHE A 297 -1.23 -8.30 -5.28
N ASN A 298 -0.95 -7.50 -6.30
CA ASN A 298 0.37 -7.39 -6.92
C ASN A 298 1.44 -7.02 -5.89
N THR A 299 1.23 -5.98 -5.07
CA THR A 299 2.18 -5.58 -4.03
C THR A 299 2.45 -6.69 -3.02
N LEU A 300 1.41 -7.46 -2.62
CA LEU A 300 1.57 -8.57 -1.69
C LEU A 300 2.31 -9.74 -2.32
N LEU A 301 2.03 -10.04 -3.57
CA LEU A 301 2.67 -11.11 -4.31
C LEU A 301 4.15 -10.82 -4.55
N GLU A 302 4.48 -9.62 -5.04
CA GLU A 302 5.85 -9.19 -5.34
C GLU A 302 6.76 -9.28 -4.11
N TYR A 303 6.34 -8.71 -2.97
CA TYR A 303 7.21 -8.79 -1.78
C TYR A 303 7.35 -10.22 -1.23
N LYS A 304 6.31 -11.04 -1.35
CA LYS A 304 6.38 -12.45 -0.92
C LYS A 304 7.23 -13.27 -1.88
N ALA A 305 7.05 -13.08 -3.18
CA ALA A 305 7.86 -13.73 -4.21
C ALA A 305 9.35 -13.43 -4.01
N LYS A 306 9.71 -12.16 -3.84
CA LYS A 306 11.09 -11.75 -3.52
C LYS A 306 11.62 -12.43 -2.25
N LYS A 307 10.77 -12.55 -1.21
CA LYS A 307 11.14 -13.19 0.05
C LYS A 307 11.42 -14.69 -0.11
N HIS A 308 10.70 -15.38 -1.00
CA HIS A 308 10.76 -16.83 -1.18
C HIS A 308 11.53 -17.27 -2.44
N GLY A 309 12.19 -16.33 -3.14
CA GLY A 309 12.93 -16.61 -4.37
C GLY A 309 12.04 -17.05 -5.54
N VAL A 310 10.73 -16.71 -5.51
CA VAL A 310 9.79 -17.04 -6.57
C VAL A 310 9.88 -15.99 -7.68
N ASN A 311 9.93 -16.45 -8.93
CA ASN A 311 9.99 -15.58 -10.10
C ASN A 311 8.61 -15.04 -10.46
N ILE A 312 8.52 -13.76 -10.86
CA ILE A 312 7.30 -13.16 -11.40
C ILE A 312 7.60 -12.71 -12.83
N LEU A 313 6.91 -13.33 -13.78
CA LEU A 313 6.96 -12.97 -15.20
C LEU A 313 5.70 -12.18 -15.57
N ARG A 314 5.86 -11.13 -16.38
CA ARG A 314 4.73 -10.32 -16.82
C ARG A 314 4.65 -10.29 -18.33
N ILE A 315 3.48 -10.62 -18.86
CA ILE A 315 3.20 -10.46 -20.28
C ILE A 315 2.80 -9.02 -20.60
N GLY A 316 2.89 -8.68 -21.87
CA GLY A 316 2.45 -7.39 -22.41
C GLY A 316 0.96 -7.14 -22.18
N ARG A 317 0.59 -5.85 -22.17
CA ARG A 317 -0.80 -5.45 -21.91
C ARG A 317 -1.77 -5.83 -23.03
N PHE A 318 -1.28 -5.95 -24.24
CA PHE A 318 -2.09 -6.16 -25.46
C PHE A 318 -2.00 -7.59 -26.00
N GLU A 319 -1.37 -8.49 -25.25
CA GLU A 319 -1.31 -9.91 -25.63
C GLU A 319 -2.73 -10.52 -25.63
N PRO A 320 -3.11 -11.25 -26.70
CA PRO A 320 -4.46 -11.78 -26.84
C PRO A 320 -4.71 -13.02 -25.98
N SER A 321 -4.44 -12.94 -24.67
CA SER A 321 -4.49 -14.07 -23.74
C SER A 321 -5.81 -14.85 -23.79
N SER A 322 -6.95 -14.16 -23.77
CA SER A 322 -8.27 -14.79 -23.78
C SER A 322 -8.81 -15.12 -25.18
N LYS A 323 -8.16 -14.64 -26.25
CA LYS A 323 -8.65 -14.73 -27.62
C LYS A 323 -7.89 -15.72 -28.49
N MET A 324 -6.67 -16.06 -28.14
CA MET A 324 -5.81 -16.92 -28.96
C MET A 324 -6.02 -18.39 -28.61
N CYS A 325 -6.41 -19.18 -29.59
CA CYS A 325 -6.49 -20.64 -29.50
C CYS A 325 -5.10 -21.27 -29.37
N THR A 326 -5.03 -22.50 -28.90
CA THR A 326 -3.78 -23.29 -28.87
C THR A 326 -3.18 -23.49 -30.25
N CYS A 327 -4.02 -23.54 -31.33
CA CYS A 327 -3.58 -23.63 -32.72
C CYS A 327 -3.05 -22.30 -33.33
N GLY A 328 -3.05 -21.19 -32.56
CA GLY A 328 -2.63 -19.87 -33.02
C GLY A 328 -3.75 -18.97 -33.58
N TYR A 329 -4.95 -19.51 -33.86
CA TYR A 329 -6.07 -18.70 -34.34
C TYR A 329 -6.50 -17.67 -33.28
N ILE A 330 -6.73 -16.40 -33.71
CA ILE A 330 -7.19 -15.32 -32.82
C ILE A 330 -8.66 -15.02 -33.08
N ASN A 331 -9.52 -15.25 -32.11
CA ASN A 331 -10.95 -14.96 -32.20
C ASN A 331 -11.22 -13.47 -31.92
N HIS A 332 -11.35 -12.67 -32.99
CA HIS A 332 -11.66 -11.24 -32.89
C HIS A 332 -13.11 -10.97 -32.42
N ASN A 333 -14.03 -11.90 -32.64
CA ASN A 333 -15.45 -11.77 -32.32
C ASN A 333 -15.80 -12.16 -30.86
N LEU A 334 -14.79 -12.52 -30.06
CA LEU A 334 -15.00 -12.91 -28.65
C LEU A 334 -15.44 -11.73 -27.80
N THR A 335 -16.68 -11.78 -27.31
CA THR A 335 -17.23 -10.77 -26.39
C THR A 335 -16.94 -11.09 -24.92
N LEU A 336 -17.06 -10.08 -24.03
CA LEU A 336 -16.83 -10.26 -22.60
C LEU A 336 -17.83 -11.19 -21.93
N SER A 337 -19.00 -11.40 -22.51
CA SER A 337 -20.04 -12.29 -21.99
C SER A 337 -19.80 -13.76 -22.33
N MET A 338 -19.09 -14.04 -23.41
CA MET A 338 -18.78 -15.42 -23.84
C MET A 338 -17.74 -16.03 -22.91
N ARG A 339 -18.11 -17.12 -22.24
CA ARG A 339 -17.24 -17.88 -21.33
C ARG A 339 -16.65 -19.12 -21.98
N ARG A 340 -17.35 -19.71 -22.91
CA ARG A 340 -16.92 -20.85 -23.74
C ARG A 340 -17.02 -20.50 -25.20
N TRP A 341 -16.07 -20.92 -25.99
CA TRP A 341 -16.11 -20.76 -27.44
C TRP A 341 -15.38 -21.89 -28.15
N LYS A 342 -15.86 -22.22 -29.34
CA LYS A 342 -15.26 -23.23 -30.22
C LYS A 342 -14.38 -22.53 -31.25
N CYS A 343 -13.16 -23.00 -31.40
CA CYS A 343 -12.27 -22.49 -32.43
C CYS A 343 -12.77 -22.86 -33.82
N PRO A 344 -13.01 -21.89 -34.72
CA PRO A 344 -13.48 -22.21 -36.07
C PRO A 344 -12.42 -22.91 -36.92
N PHE A 345 -11.15 -22.79 -36.56
CA PHE A 345 -10.07 -23.42 -37.33
C PHE A 345 -9.79 -24.87 -36.91
N CYS A 346 -9.63 -25.15 -35.63
CA CYS A 346 -9.28 -26.50 -35.16
C CYS A 346 -10.39 -27.22 -34.40
N GLY A 347 -11.57 -26.60 -34.21
CA GLY A 347 -12.73 -27.22 -33.57
C GLY A 347 -12.64 -27.37 -32.05
N VAL A 348 -11.54 -27.06 -31.41
CA VAL A 348 -11.35 -27.19 -29.96
C VAL A 348 -12.25 -26.21 -29.20
N VAL A 349 -12.93 -26.72 -28.17
CA VAL A 349 -13.75 -25.89 -27.27
C VAL A 349 -12.92 -25.42 -26.08
N HIS A 350 -12.90 -24.11 -25.86
CA HIS A 350 -12.15 -23.46 -24.79
C HIS A 350 -13.07 -22.94 -23.70
N ASP A 351 -12.69 -23.16 -22.45
CA ASP A 351 -13.06 -22.26 -21.36
C ASP A 351 -12.17 -21.03 -21.45
N ARG A 352 -12.76 -19.84 -21.48
CA ARG A 352 -12.06 -18.59 -21.75
C ARG A 352 -11.05 -18.23 -20.65
N ASP A 353 -11.46 -18.40 -19.39
CA ASP A 353 -10.65 -17.95 -18.24
C ASP A 353 -9.46 -18.93 -18.06
N LEU A 354 -9.66 -20.24 -18.27
CA LEU A 354 -8.59 -21.23 -18.28
C LEU A 354 -7.64 -21.07 -19.48
N LEU A 355 -8.21 -20.81 -20.67
CA LEU A 355 -7.40 -20.53 -21.87
C LEU A 355 -6.52 -19.30 -21.66
N ALA A 356 -7.08 -18.23 -21.07
CA ALA A 356 -6.31 -17.02 -20.76
C ALA A 356 -5.13 -17.32 -19.82
N ALA A 357 -5.36 -18.07 -18.75
CA ALA A 357 -4.30 -18.46 -17.81
C ALA A 357 -3.19 -19.28 -18.49
N ASN A 358 -3.55 -20.24 -19.38
CA ASN A 358 -2.59 -21.02 -20.15
C ASN A 358 -1.80 -20.15 -21.13
N ASN A 359 -2.47 -19.26 -21.83
CA ASN A 359 -1.81 -18.34 -22.77
C ASN A 359 -0.89 -17.35 -22.04
N ILE A 360 -1.27 -16.84 -20.86
CA ILE A 360 -0.41 -16.00 -20.04
C ILE A 360 0.88 -16.73 -19.70
N LYS A 361 0.81 -18.00 -19.30
CA LYS A 361 1.99 -18.84 -19.06
C LYS A 361 2.81 -18.97 -20.34
N ARG A 362 2.19 -19.40 -21.45
CA ARG A 362 2.86 -19.61 -22.75
C ARG A 362 3.57 -18.34 -23.25
N PHE A 363 2.90 -17.19 -23.24
CA PHE A 363 3.49 -15.93 -23.70
C PHE A 363 4.63 -15.46 -22.82
N ALA A 364 4.54 -15.67 -21.51
CA ALA A 364 5.60 -15.34 -20.57
C ALA A 364 6.87 -16.15 -20.86
N PHE A 365 6.75 -17.44 -21.17
CA PHE A 365 7.89 -18.31 -21.52
C PHE A 365 8.41 -18.03 -22.93
N ASN A 366 7.54 -17.78 -23.92
CA ASN A 366 7.99 -17.38 -25.26
C ASN A 366 8.83 -16.10 -25.22
N LYS A 367 8.40 -15.11 -24.41
CA LYS A 367 9.16 -13.87 -24.22
C LYS A 367 10.52 -14.13 -23.57
N LEU A 368 10.62 -15.06 -22.64
CA LEU A 368 11.88 -15.51 -22.05
C LEU A 368 12.86 -16.04 -23.10
N ASN A 369 12.37 -16.93 -23.96
CA ASN A 369 13.19 -17.59 -24.98
C ASN A 369 13.67 -16.61 -26.07
N THR A 370 12.91 -15.51 -26.34
CA THR A 370 13.29 -14.49 -27.34
C THR A 370 14.18 -13.39 -26.77
N ALA A 371 14.11 -13.07 -25.48
CA ALA A 371 14.84 -11.94 -24.87
C ALA A 371 16.23 -12.31 -24.31
N GLY A 372 16.57 -13.59 -24.25
CA GLY A 372 17.77 -14.04 -23.54
C GLY A 372 17.71 -13.81 -22.01
N THR A 373 18.58 -14.48 -21.27
CA THR A 373 18.58 -14.45 -19.78
C THR A 373 18.91 -13.08 -19.16
N ALA A 374 19.45 -12.13 -19.92
CA ALA A 374 19.94 -10.84 -19.41
C ALA A 374 18.82 -9.85 -19.02
N GLU A 375 17.67 -9.86 -19.72
CA GLU A 375 16.55 -8.93 -19.40
C GLU A 375 15.70 -9.34 -18.18
N ILE A 376 15.83 -10.55 -17.68
CA ILE A 376 14.97 -11.08 -16.62
C ILE A 376 15.42 -10.61 -15.24
N GLN A 377 16.72 -10.38 -15.04
CA GLN A 377 17.25 -9.78 -13.82
C GLN A 377 16.85 -8.29 -13.66
N ALA A 378 16.57 -7.58 -14.76
CA ALA A 378 16.19 -6.17 -14.72
C ALA A 378 14.73 -5.91 -14.23
N CYS A 379 13.81 -6.88 -14.31
CA CYS A 379 12.45 -6.72 -13.79
C CYS A 379 12.37 -6.73 -12.25
N GLY A 380 13.41 -7.18 -11.55
CA GLY A 380 13.54 -7.10 -10.08
C GLY A 380 13.98 -5.73 -9.57
N ASP A 381 14.64 -4.91 -10.41
CA ASP A 381 15.30 -3.66 -9.99
C ASP A 381 14.57 -2.37 -10.40
N MET A 382 13.41 -2.45 -11.05
CA MET A 382 12.62 -1.27 -11.42
C MET A 382 11.83 -0.64 -10.26
N ALA A 383 12.23 -0.87 -9.02
CA ALA A 383 11.83 -0.11 -7.85
C ALA A 383 13.06 0.61 -7.26
N GLY A 384 13.51 1.71 -7.90
CA GLY A 384 14.42 2.66 -7.27
C GLY A 384 15.85 2.72 -7.79
N GLY A 385 16.09 2.84 -9.07
CA GLY A 385 17.35 3.27 -9.64
C GLY A 385 17.27 4.71 -10.13
N TYR A 386 17.68 5.68 -9.31
CA TYR A 386 18.03 7.01 -9.75
C TYR A 386 19.44 6.97 -10.35
N SER A 387 19.57 7.08 -11.66
CA SER A 387 20.83 7.46 -12.31
C SER A 387 20.99 8.99 -12.17
N ASP A 388 21.97 9.40 -11.37
CA ASP A 388 22.52 10.75 -11.40
C ASP A 388 23.14 11.00 -12.78
N GLN A 389 22.48 11.82 -13.59
CA GLN A 389 23.15 12.61 -14.61
C GLN A 389 22.74 14.08 -14.45
N PRO A 390 23.73 15.01 -14.38
CA PRO A 390 23.44 16.42 -14.24
C PRO A 390 23.01 17.00 -15.58
N THR A 391 21.74 17.34 -15.74
CA THR A 391 21.27 18.15 -16.85
C THR A 391 21.44 19.62 -16.49
N LYS A 392 22.18 20.34 -17.36
CA LYS A 392 22.41 21.79 -17.34
C LYS A 392 21.10 22.59 -17.24
N PRO A 393 21.10 23.76 -16.60
CA PRO A 393 19.93 24.60 -16.47
C PRO A 393 19.54 25.18 -17.85
N ARG A 394 18.29 25.02 -18.26
CA ARG A 394 17.69 25.86 -19.29
C ARG A 394 17.13 27.11 -18.65
N ASN A 395 17.66 28.25 -19.08
CA ASN A 395 17.12 29.59 -18.86
C ASN A 395 15.67 29.68 -19.34
N LEU A 396 14.77 30.10 -18.47
CA LEU A 396 13.71 31.12 -18.70
C LEU A 396 12.99 31.34 -17.39
#